data_b9ccf4fa9cbfceb8b55d50cf11a69cd0
#
_entry.id   b9ccf4fa9cbfceb8b55d50cf11a69cd0
#
_cell.length_a   1.000
_cell.length_b   1.000
_cell.length_c   1.000
_cell.angle_alpha   90.00
_cell.angle_beta   90.00
_cell.angle_gamma   90.00
#
_symmetry.space_group_name_H-M   'P 1'
#
loop_
_entity.id
_entity.type
_entity.pdbx_description
1 polymer ?
#
loop_
_entity_poly.entity_id
_entity_poly.type
_entity_poly.pdbx_seq_one_letter_code
_entity_poly.pdbx_strand_id
1 'polypeptide(L)' 'MKEYKLVYLNKGFKFSREKDLDQAQELINEYVSAGWVLQEVVSPSDGMGALVGVFYKEKI' A
#
# COMPACT_ATOMS: atom_id res chain seq x y z
N MET A 1 -20.58 -7.43 -2.52
CA MET A 1 -19.94 -7.00 -1.26
C MET A 1 -18.45 -6.90 -1.45
N LYS A 2 -17.85 -5.83 -0.94
CA LYS A 2 -16.41 -5.61 -1.10
C LYS A 2 -15.65 -6.06 0.12
N GLU A 3 -14.49 -6.62 -0.11
CA GLU A 3 -13.56 -6.99 0.94
C GLU A 3 -12.41 -5.99 0.92
N TYR A 4 -12.06 -5.42 2.06
CA TYR A 4 -11.01 -4.43 2.15
C TYR A 4 -9.78 -4.99 2.84
N LYS A 5 -8.62 -4.47 2.46
CA LYS A 5 -7.36 -4.88 3.04
C LYS A 5 -6.45 -3.67 3.20
N LEU A 6 -5.88 -3.52 4.38
CA LEU A 6 -4.91 -2.47 4.66
C LEU A 6 -3.53 -3.09 4.68
N VAL A 7 -2.61 -2.50 3.94
CA VAL A 7 -1.28 -3.06 3.78
C VAL A 7 -0.24 -1.97 3.99
N TYR A 8 0.75 -2.24 4.82
CA TYR A 8 1.89 -1.35 4.91
C TYR A 8 2.69 -1.47 3.63
N LEU A 9 2.80 -0.39 2.91
CA LEU A 9 3.60 -0.36 1.69
C LEU A 9 5.07 -0.16 2.03
N ASN A 10 5.35 0.57 3.10
CA ASN A 10 6.67 0.55 3.72
C ASN A 10 6.47 0.75 5.21
N LYS A 11 7.45 0.35 5.97
CA LYS A 11 7.33 0.37 7.42
C LYS A 11 7.98 1.59 8.05
N GLY A 12 8.11 2.65 7.30
CA GLY A 12 8.84 3.82 7.73
C GLY A 12 10.05 3.95 6.85
N PHE A 13 10.60 5.13 6.75
CA PHE A 13 11.69 5.27 5.83
C PHE A 13 13.02 4.92 6.51
N LYS A 14 13.87 4.21 5.77
CA LYS A 14 15.20 3.85 6.23
C LYS A 14 16.23 4.16 5.17
N PHE A 15 15.79 4.46 3.99
CA PHE A 15 16.64 4.70 2.83
C PHE A 15 16.19 5.98 2.18
N SER A 16 16.50 6.15 0.92
CA SER A 16 16.05 7.30 0.18
C SER A 16 14.56 7.18 -0.12
N ARG A 17 13.91 8.31 -0.35
CA ARG A 17 12.51 8.30 -0.72
C ARG A 17 12.27 7.52 -2.00
N GLU A 18 13.23 7.56 -2.92
CA GLU A 18 13.09 6.82 -4.17
C GLU A 18 12.98 5.33 -3.93
N LYS A 19 13.82 4.79 -3.05
CA LYS A 19 13.77 3.38 -2.74
C LYS A 19 12.50 2.99 -2.01
N ASP A 20 12.02 3.87 -1.15
CA ASP A 20 10.77 3.61 -0.44
C ASP A 20 9.60 3.58 -1.41
N LEU A 21 9.59 4.47 -2.38
CA LEU A 21 8.54 4.49 -3.39
C LEU A 21 8.62 3.28 -4.30
N ASP A 22 9.83 2.86 -4.66
CA ASP A 22 10.00 1.67 -5.49
C ASP A 22 9.47 0.44 -4.78
N GLN A 23 9.75 0.31 -3.50
CA GLN A 23 9.26 -0.80 -2.72
C GLN A 23 7.74 -0.78 -2.62
N ALA A 24 7.18 0.39 -2.39
CA ALA A 24 5.73 0.55 -2.33
C ALA A 24 5.10 0.16 -3.67
N GLN A 25 5.71 0.58 -4.76
CA GLN A 25 5.19 0.27 -6.09
C GLN A 25 5.20 -1.24 -6.35
N GLU A 26 6.23 -1.93 -5.93
CA GLU A 26 6.30 -3.37 -6.09
C GLU A 26 5.19 -4.08 -5.33
N LEU A 27 4.94 -3.65 -4.10
CA LEU A 27 3.87 -4.24 -3.31
C LEU A 27 2.51 -3.98 -3.94
N ILE A 28 2.28 -2.78 -4.42
CA ILE A 28 1.03 -2.45 -5.11
C ILE A 28 0.84 -3.38 -6.30
N ASN A 29 1.89 -3.57 -7.08
CA ASN A 29 1.82 -4.42 -8.26
C ASN A 29 1.50 -5.87 -7.89
N GLU A 30 2.06 -6.36 -6.80
CA GLU A 30 1.78 -7.71 -6.33
C GLU A 30 0.31 -7.88 -5.98
N TYR A 31 -0.25 -6.94 -5.25
CA TYR A 31 -1.65 -7.03 -4.85
C TYR A 31 -2.58 -6.86 -6.03
N VAL A 32 -2.26 -5.95 -6.93
CA VAL A 32 -3.08 -5.77 -8.14
C VAL A 32 -3.06 -7.04 -8.99
N SER A 33 -1.91 -7.68 -9.09
CA SER A 33 -1.80 -8.95 -9.83
C SER A 33 -2.62 -10.05 -9.18
N ALA A 34 -2.84 -9.96 -7.88
CA ALA A 34 -3.65 -10.95 -7.16
C ALA A 34 -5.15 -10.62 -7.20
N GLY A 35 -5.54 -9.59 -7.92
CA GLY A 35 -6.95 -9.25 -8.09
C GLY A 35 -7.45 -8.13 -7.20
N TRP A 36 -6.57 -7.50 -6.45
CA TRP A 36 -6.96 -6.38 -5.60
C TRP A 36 -6.92 -5.08 -6.39
N VAL A 37 -7.78 -4.14 -5.99
CA VAL A 37 -7.79 -2.80 -6.59
C VAL A 37 -7.29 -1.83 -5.53
N LEU A 38 -6.36 -0.98 -5.89
CA LEU A 38 -5.85 0.04 -4.99
C LEU A 38 -6.85 1.19 -4.95
N GLN A 39 -7.42 1.44 -3.79
CA GLN A 39 -8.38 2.53 -3.62
C GLN A 39 -7.66 3.83 -3.31
N GLU A 40 -6.73 3.80 -2.36
CA GLU A 40 -5.97 4.99 -2.01
C GLU A 40 -4.73 4.60 -1.22
N VAL A 41 -3.82 5.55 -1.12
CA VAL A 41 -2.64 5.41 -0.28
C VAL A 41 -2.73 6.51 0.77
N VAL A 42 -2.63 6.13 2.02
CA VAL A 42 -2.68 7.08 3.12
C VAL A 42 -1.37 7.09 3.87
N SER A 43 -1.06 8.24 4.44
CA SER A 43 0.14 8.41 5.23
C SER A 43 -0.31 8.73 6.65
N PRO A 44 -0.07 7.85 7.61
CA PRO A 44 -0.47 8.14 8.99
C PRO A 44 0.18 9.42 9.50
N SER A 45 -0.54 10.11 10.35
CA SER A 45 -0.14 11.45 10.77
C SER A 45 1.00 11.48 11.78
N ASP A 46 1.51 10.34 12.17
CA ASP A 46 2.60 10.30 13.14
C ASP A 46 3.94 10.71 12.54
N GLY A 47 3.97 10.95 11.25
CA GLY A 47 5.15 11.49 10.61
C GLY A 47 6.32 10.55 10.45
N MET A 48 6.11 9.26 10.62
CA MET A 48 7.18 8.28 10.55
C MET A 48 7.46 7.80 9.12
N GLY A 49 6.84 8.41 8.14
CA GLY A 49 7.09 8.07 6.75
C GLY A 49 6.44 6.79 6.29
N ALA A 50 5.60 6.19 7.10
CA ALA A 50 4.91 4.97 6.71
C ALA A 50 3.82 5.27 5.69
N LEU A 51 3.65 4.36 4.75
CA LEU A 51 2.60 4.44 3.75
C LEU A 51 1.72 3.21 3.87
N VAL A 52 0.42 3.43 3.84
CA VAL A 52 -0.56 2.35 3.94
C VAL A 52 -1.40 2.37 2.68
N GLY A 53 -1.47 1.23 2.00
CA GLY A 53 -2.33 1.08 0.84
C GLY A 53 -3.67 0.51 1.27
N VAL A 54 -4.74 1.11 0.78
CA VAL A 54 -6.10 0.61 1.02
C VAL A 54 -6.54 -0.10 -0.26
N PHE A 55 -6.72 -1.40 -0.17
CA PHE A 55 -7.10 -2.22 -1.31
C PHE A 55 -8.49 -2.80 -1.09
N TYR A 56 -9.15 -3.12 -2.17
CA TYR A 56 -10.42 -3.84 -2.08
C TYR A 56 -10.55 -4.82 -3.24
N LYS A 57 -11.42 -5.80 -3.08
CA LYS A 57 -11.85 -6.60 -4.20
C LYS A 57 -13.27 -7.07 -3.94
N GLU A 58 -13.97 -7.39 -5.03
CA GLU A 58 -15.32 -7.88 -4.93
C GLU A 58 -15.34 -9.27 -4.34
N LYS A 59 -16.17 -9.45 -3.36
CA LYS A 59 -16.36 -10.74 -2.74
C LYS A 59 -17.66 -11.31 -3.27
N ILE A 60 -17.56 -12.42 -3.96
CA ILE A 60 -18.72 -13.06 -4.58
C ILE A 60 -19.48 -13.91 -3.58
#